data_b1b9e831428d6a1349f1bc9e867af4e0
#
_entry.id   b1b9e831428d6a1349f1bc9e867af4e0
#
_cell.length_a   1.000
_cell.length_b   1.000
_cell.length_c   1.000
_cell.angle_alpha   90.00
_cell.angle_beta   90.00
_cell.angle_gamma   90.00
#
_symmetry.space_group_name_H-M   'P 1'
#
loop_
_entity.id
_entity.type
_entity.pdbx_description
1 polymer ?
#
loop_
_entity_poly.entity_id
_entity_poly.type
_entity_poly.pdbx_seq_one_letter_code
_entity_poly.pdbx_strand_id
1 'polypeptide(L)'
;MSGSRVLLVVEQLRRSAAGGIGTYVLGLLQGLDELAAADPGTAPELILTASRVRPGQGGDPLAGLGHPLQTSVLPGPLLTRAWDLGLLRAPAGVDVVHAVSLATLEPGRAPLVVTVHDLLWRRVPDAYPARGRRWHEAALARALERADQFVVPAEVVAGDLVEAGASRESITVIPMGSDHLPPPDVPAAEAHLASLGVRGPFLLCVGTLEPRKNLQRLVEAYASIRDELPEPWPLVIVGPSGWGERLDPGPGVVHAGSVSSPELSGLYASARLLAYVPLIEGFGLPPVEAMSVGTPVVASPLPSTGGAALEVDPHDTASIAAGLLTVATDDAVRNELIRLGSARAGELTWASIARQHRDVWDAAVDSRRGPP
;
A
#
# COMPACT_ATOMS: atom_id res chain seq x y z
N MET A 1 8.90 -18.33 -26.08
CA MET A 1 10.09 -17.58 -25.57
C MET A 1 10.03 -17.72 -24.05
N SER A 2 11.13 -18.05 -23.39
CA SER A 2 11.17 -18.05 -21.92
C SER A 2 10.93 -16.63 -21.42
N GLY A 3 10.16 -16.46 -20.33
CA GLY A 3 9.93 -15.14 -19.73
C GLY A 3 11.23 -14.44 -19.34
N SER A 4 11.16 -13.11 -19.21
CA SER A 4 12.29 -12.27 -18.81
C SER A 4 12.77 -12.63 -17.40
N ARG A 5 14.08 -12.59 -17.15
CA ARG A 5 14.67 -12.78 -15.82
C ARG A 5 14.69 -11.45 -15.07
N VAL A 6 13.86 -11.33 -14.05
CA VAL A 6 13.63 -10.09 -13.28
C VAL A 6 14.33 -10.16 -11.93
N LEU A 7 15.20 -9.18 -11.64
CA LEU A 7 15.73 -8.95 -10.30
C LEU A 7 14.82 -7.98 -9.56
N LEU A 8 14.07 -8.48 -8.57
CA LEU A 8 13.17 -7.68 -7.76
C LEU A 8 13.84 -7.27 -6.44
N VAL A 9 13.95 -5.96 -6.20
CA VAL A 9 14.60 -5.38 -5.00
C VAL A 9 13.57 -5.30 -3.87
N VAL A 10 13.60 -6.26 -2.93
CA VAL A 10 12.56 -6.43 -1.89
C VAL A 10 13.04 -6.04 -0.48
N GLU A 11 14.03 -5.15 -0.37
CA GLU A 11 14.62 -4.70 0.91
C GLU A 11 13.57 -4.15 1.89
N GLN A 12 12.46 -3.62 1.39
CA GLN A 12 11.39 -3.09 2.24
C GLN A 12 10.79 -4.16 3.16
N LEU A 13 10.72 -5.42 2.74
CA LEU A 13 10.21 -6.51 3.56
C LEU A 13 11.12 -6.85 4.77
N ARG A 14 12.38 -6.40 4.76
CA ARG A 14 13.31 -6.53 5.89
C ARG A 14 13.18 -5.43 6.94
N ARG A 15 12.36 -4.41 6.68
CA ARG A 15 12.14 -3.31 7.63
C ARG A 15 11.12 -3.73 8.69
N SER A 16 11.25 -3.17 9.91
CA SER A 16 10.34 -3.44 11.02
C SER A 16 8.89 -3.02 10.74
N ALA A 17 8.70 -2.06 9.84
CA ALA A 17 7.39 -1.64 9.35
C ALA A 17 7.45 -1.61 7.81
N ALA A 18 7.03 -2.70 7.20
CA ALA A 18 6.99 -2.82 5.73
C ALA A 18 5.90 -1.92 5.12
N GLY A 19 4.78 -1.71 5.84
CA GLY A 19 3.67 -0.84 5.44
C GLY A 19 3.08 -1.22 4.07
N GLY A 20 2.41 -0.27 3.42
CA GLY A 20 1.79 -0.49 2.11
C GLY A 20 2.77 -0.94 1.02
N ILE A 21 4.06 -0.58 1.10
CA ILE A 21 5.08 -1.10 0.17
C ILE A 21 5.29 -2.61 0.38
N GLY A 22 5.24 -3.08 1.64
CA GLY A 22 5.30 -4.51 1.93
C GLY A 22 4.11 -5.26 1.34
N THR A 23 2.90 -4.73 1.53
CA THR A 23 1.67 -5.26 0.91
C THR A 23 1.80 -5.33 -0.61
N TYR A 24 2.28 -4.24 -1.24
CA TYR A 24 2.52 -4.21 -2.68
C TYR A 24 3.48 -5.33 -3.15
N VAL A 25 4.60 -5.53 -2.45
CA VAL A 25 5.57 -6.57 -2.84
C VAL A 25 4.96 -7.96 -2.73
N LEU A 26 4.30 -8.26 -1.60
CA LEU A 26 3.70 -9.57 -1.38
C LEU A 26 2.55 -9.84 -2.35
N GLY A 27 1.70 -8.85 -2.60
CA GLY A 27 0.63 -8.98 -3.57
C GLY A 27 1.15 -9.12 -5.01
N LEU A 28 2.18 -8.38 -5.41
CA LEU A 28 2.81 -8.54 -6.72
C LEU A 28 3.39 -9.96 -6.89
N LEU A 29 4.07 -10.49 -5.87
CA LEU A 29 4.59 -11.87 -5.90
C LEU A 29 3.44 -12.88 -6.02
N GLN A 30 2.38 -12.73 -5.23
CA GLN A 30 1.17 -13.56 -5.33
C GLN A 30 0.61 -13.55 -6.76
N GLY A 31 0.40 -12.38 -7.35
CA GLY A 31 -0.13 -12.26 -8.70
C GLY A 31 0.79 -12.86 -9.77
N LEU A 32 2.11 -12.78 -9.59
CA LEU A 32 3.10 -13.41 -10.48
C LEU A 32 3.07 -14.94 -10.35
N ASP A 33 2.90 -15.47 -9.15
CA ASP A 33 2.74 -16.93 -8.92
C ASP A 33 1.46 -17.45 -9.57
N GLU A 34 0.36 -16.70 -9.47
CA GLU A 34 -0.91 -17.02 -10.15
C GLU A 34 -0.74 -17.03 -11.68
N LEU A 35 0.00 -16.05 -12.24
CA LEU A 35 0.32 -16.03 -13.66
C LEU A 35 1.20 -17.22 -14.07
N ALA A 36 2.20 -17.55 -13.26
CA ALA A 36 3.08 -18.68 -13.52
C ALA A 36 2.33 -20.03 -13.48
N ALA A 37 1.36 -20.14 -12.58
CA ALA A 37 0.50 -21.33 -12.51
C ALA A 37 -0.45 -21.43 -13.72
N ALA A 38 -0.95 -20.30 -14.22
CA ALA A 38 -1.86 -20.25 -15.37
C ALA A 38 -1.14 -20.45 -16.72
N ASP A 39 0.05 -19.86 -16.88
CA ASP A 39 0.87 -19.94 -18.10
C ASP A 39 2.37 -19.97 -17.77
N PRO A 40 2.92 -21.15 -17.46
CA PRO A 40 4.34 -21.31 -17.11
C PRO A 40 5.31 -20.90 -18.23
N GLY A 41 4.84 -20.89 -19.51
CA GLY A 41 5.68 -20.61 -20.67
C GLY A 41 6.02 -19.12 -20.84
N THR A 42 5.21 -18.21 -20.30
CA THR A 42 5.37 -16.76 -20.41
C THR A 42 5.66 -16.07 -19.09
N ALA A 43 5.66 -16.82 -17.98
CA ALA A 43 5.93 -16.26 -16.67
C ALA A 43 7.39 -15.79 -16.53
N PRO A 44 7.66 -14.62 -15.91
CA PRO A 44 9.01 -14.16 -15.66
C PRO A 44 9.72 -15.06 -14.64
N GLU A 45 11.03 -15.24 -14.80
CA GLU A 45 11.90 -15.85 -13.79
C GLU A 45 12.27 -14.78 -12.76
N LEU A 46 11.75 -14.91 -11.53
CA LEU A 46 12.02 -13.94 -10.47
C LEU A 46 13.27 -14.31 -9.66
N ILE A 47 14.08 -13.30 -9.36
CA ILE A 47 15.17 -13.35 -8.40
C ILE A 47 14.96 -12.21 -7.41
N LEU A 48 14.78 -12.52 -6.12
CA LEU A 48 14.65 -11.52 -5.08
C LEU A 48 16.03 -11.07 -4.60
N THR A 49 16.18 -9.79 -4.25
CA THR A 49 17.40 -9.30 -3.59
C THR A 49 17.08 -8.43 -2.39
N ALA A 50 17.79 -8.68 -1.27
CA ALA A 50 17.67 -7.94 -0.02
C ALA A 50 18.94 -8.05 0.83
N SER A 51 18.97 -7.28 1.93
CA SER A 51 20.01 -7.39 2.97
C SER A 51 19.97 -8.76 3.68
N ARG A 52 21.01 -9.07 4.44
CA ARG A 52 20.98 -10.21 5.36
C ARG A 52 20.03 -9.97 6.52
N VAL A 53 19.47 -11.06 7.07
CA VAL A 53 18.69 -11.02 8.33
C VAL A 53 19.59 -10.51 9.45
N ARG A 54 19.05 -9.65 10.31
CA ARG A 54 19.76 -9.22 11.51
C ARG A 54 19.76 -10.35 12.54
N PRO A 55 20.89 -10.62 13.24
CA PRO A 55 20.89 -11.52 14.38
C PRO A 55 19.87 -11.03 15.43
N GLY A 56 19.03 -11.94 15.94
CA GLY A 56 18.01 -11.63 16.95
C GLY A 56 16.69 -11.05 16.40
N GLN A 57 16.54 -10.81 15.10
CA GLN A 57 15.21 -10.70 14.49
C GLN A 57 14.57 -12.10 14.47
N GLY A 58 13.28 -12.18 14.76
CA GLY A 58 12.49 -13.40 14.51
C GLY A 58 12.70 -13.90 13.09
N GLY A 59 11.99 -14.93 12.65
CA GLY A 59 12.22 -15.56 11.34
C GLY A 59 12.40 -14.57 10.17
N ASP A 60 13.03 -15.02 9.12
CA ASP A 60 13.24 -14.22 7.91
C ASP A 60 11.89 -13.98 7.21
N PRO A 61 11.42 -12.73 7.05
CA PRO A 61 10.15 -12.44 6.36
C PRO A 61 10.17 -12.84 4.87
N LEU A 62 11.35 -13.10 4.30
CA LEU A 62 11.51 -13.58 2.93
C LEU A 62 11.59 -15.11 2.84
N ALA A 63 11.68 -15.81 3.97
CA ALA A 63 11.66 -17.26 3.99
C ALA A 63 10.28 -17.77 3.58
N GLY A 64 10.24 -18.71 2.66
CA GLY A 64 8.98 -19.34 2.21
C GLY A 64 8.26 -18.60 1.07
N LEU A 65 8.84 -17.50 0.51
CA LEU A 65 8.26 -16.83 -0.65
C LEU A 65 8.41 -17.61 -1.97
N GLY A 66 9.07 -18.79 -1.95
CA GLY A 66 9.14 -19.67 -3.12
C GLY A 66 10.11 -19.23 -4.23
N HIS A 67 10.72 -18.06 -4.12
CA HIS A 67 11.61 -17.51 -5.15
C HIS A 67 13.08 -17.54 -4.76
N PRO A 68 14.04 -17.69 -5.72
CA PRO A 68 15.47 -17.54 -5.46
C PRO A 68 15.78 -16.19 -4.80
N LEU A 69 16.47 -16.24 -3.65
CA LEU A 69 16.84 -15.05 -2.88
C LEU A 69 18.37 -14.83 -2.90
N GLN A 70 18.78 -13.71 -3.45
CA GLN A 70 20.17 -13.23 -3.36
C GLN A 70 20.31 -12.32 -2.14
N THR A 71 20.83 -12.86 -1.06
CA THR A 71 21.05 -12.11 0.18
C THR A 71 22.40 -11.44 0.16
N SER A 72 22.43 -10.10 0.34
CA SER A 72 23.65 -9.35 0.54
C SER A 72 24.34 -9.71 1.86
N VAL A 73 25.66 -9.66 1.90
CA VAL A 73 26.44 -9.78 3.15
C VAL A 73 26.28 -8.55 4.06
N LEU A 74 25.79 -7.44 3.51
CA LEU A 74 25.60 -6.19 4.23
C LEU A 74 24.24 -6.18 4.96
N PRO A 75 24.16 -5.62 6.17
CA PRO A 75 22.89 -5.33 6.81
C PRO A 75 22.18 -4.15 6.11
N GLY A 76 20.83 -4.07 6.22
CA GLY A 76 19.98 -3.12 5.48
C GLY A 76 20.49 -1.68 5.39
N PRO A 77 20.84 -0.99 6.50
CA PRO A 77 21.33 0.38 6.43
C PRO A 77 22.64 0.56 5.63
N LEU A 78 23.56 -0.41 5.73
CA LEU A 78 24.81 -0.40 4.96
C LEU A 78 24.56 -0.78 3.51
N LEU A 79 23.64 -1.71 3.25
CA LEU A 79 23.25 -2.09 1.89
C LEU A 79 22.63 -0.90 1.16
N THR A 80 21.63 -0.24 1.76
CA THR A 80 21.02 0.96 1.18
C THR A 80 22.07 2.04 0.91
N ARG A 81 23.02 2.23 1.84
CA ARG A 81 24.11 3.20 1.65
C ARG A 81 25.05 2.81 0.50
N ALA A 82 25.35 1.53 0.35
CA ALA A 82 26.18 1.04 -0.76
C ALA A 82 25.47 1.21 -2.11
N TRP A 83 24.15 1.01 -2.17
CA TRP A 83 23.32 1.31 -3.35
C TRP A 83 23.31 2.81 -3.66
N ASP A 84 23.09 3.65 -2.65
CA ASP A 84 23.11 5.13 -2.80
C ASP A 84 24.43 5.64 -3.41
N LEU A 85 25.54 4.93 -3.12
CA LEU A 85 26.89 5.28 -3.63
C LEU A 85 27.24 4.56 -4.95
N GLY A 86 26.35 3.75 -5.53
CA GLY A 86 26.62 3.00 -6.75
C GLY A 86 27.69 1.90 -6.62
N LEU A 87 27.96 1.44 -5.39
CA LEU A 87 29.02 0.45 -5.12
C LEU A 87 28.59 -1.00 -5.42
N LEU A 88 27.31 -1.26 -5.54
CA LEU A 88 26.76 -2.59 -5.80
C LEU A 88 25.90 -2.57 -7.06
N ARG A 89 26.13 -3.55 -7.93
CA ARG A 89 25.44 -3.70 -9.21
C ARG A 89 24.60 -4.96 -9.24
N ALA A 90 23.63 -4.97 -10.13
CA ALA A 90 22.88 -6.16 -10.46
C ALA A 90 23.81 -7.27 -11.00
N PRO A 91 23.54 -8.55 -10.69
CA PRO A 91 24.31 -9.66 -11.22
C PRO A 91 24.17 -9.77 -12.74
N ALA A 92 25.14 -10.42 -13.38
CA ALA A 92 25.06 -10.72 -14.81
C ALA A 92 23.91 -11.72 -15.09
N GLY A 93 23.31 -11.62 -16.28
CA GLY A 93 22.26 -12.53 -16.72
C GLY A 93 20.86 -12.17 -16.20
N VAL A 94 20.66 -10.97 -15.64
CA VAL A 94 19.38 -10.37 -15.36
C VAL A 94 18.95 -9.56 -16.57
N ASP A 95 17.70 -9.74 -17.02
CA ASP A 95 17.15 -9.01 -18.17
C ASP A 95 16.57 -7.65 -17.75
N VAL A 96 16.03 -7.53 -16.55
CA VAL A 96 15.48 -6.27 -15.99
C VAL A 96 15.67 -6.21 -14.47
N VAL A 97 15.92 -5.02 -13.94
CA VAL A 97 15.96 -4.73 -12.51
C VAL A 97 14.70 -3.94 -12.16
N HIS A 98 13.90 -4.43 -11.22
CA HIS A 98 12.76 -3.70 -10.68
C HIS A 98 12.98 -3.33 -9.22
N ALA A 99 13.14 -2.05 -8.94
CA ALA A 99 13.15 -1.51 -7.59
C ALA A 99 11.72 -1.15 -7.17
N VAL A 100 11.20 -1.85 -6.17
CA VAL A 100 9.83 -1.64 -5.65
C VAL A 100 9.69 -0.37 -4.81
N SER A 101 10.73 0.44 -4.73
CA SER A 101 10.78 1.74 -4.07
C SER A 101 11.99 2.53 -4.58
N LEU A 102 12.21 3.75 -4.06
CA LEU A 102 13.38 4.57 -4.42
C LEU A 102 14.73 4.02 -3.92
N ALA A 103 14.74 2.93 -3.13
CA ALA A 103 15.97 2.25 -2.73
C ALA A 103 16.38 1.24 -3.81
N THR A 104 17.31 1.61 -4.67
CA THR A 104 17.75 0.80 -5.82
C THR A 104 19.26 0.68 -5.92
N LEU A 105 19.72 -0.42 -6.53
CA LEU A 105 21.11 -0.68 -6.86
C LEU A 105 21.43 -0.24 -8.31
N GLU A 106 22.71 -0.24 -8.67
CA GLU A 106 23.13 -0.02 -10.06
C GLU A 106 22.64 -1.17 -10.95
N PRO A 107 21.84 -0.90 -12.00
CA PRO A 107 21.26 -1.96 -12.85
C PRO A 107 22.28 -2.62 -13.79
N GLY A 108 23.44 -2.01 -13.99
CA GLY A 108 24.45 -2.49 -14.93
C GLY A 108 24.02 -2.28 -16.38
N ARG A 109 23.81 -3.38 -17.14
CA ARG A 109 23.32 -3.33 -18.53
C ARG A 109 21.82 -3.54 -18.65
N ALA A 110 21.20 -4.06 -17.60
CA ALA A 110 19.75 -4.27 -17.59
C ALA A 110 19.00 -2.93 -17.48
N PRO A 111 17.82 -2.78 -18.09
CA PRO A 111 16.95 -1.65 -17.82
C PRO A 111 16.51 -1.64 -16.36
N LEU A 112 16.29 -0.43 -15.83
CA LEU A 112 15.82 -0.18 -14.48
C LEU A 112 14.38 0.30 -14.49
N VAL A 113 13.50 -0.46 -13.84
CA VAL A 113 12.12 -0.06 -13.53
C VAL A 113 12.07 0.35 -12.06
N VAL A 114 11.46 1.48 -11.75
CA VAL A 114 11.32 1.98 -10.36
C VAL A 114 9.86 2.22 -10.03
N THR A 115 9.34 1.58 -8.98
CA THR A 115 8.03 1.93 -8.44
C THR A 115 8.14 3.11 -7.49
N VAL A 116 7.35 4.17 -7.76
CA VAL A 116 7.19 5.34 -6.90
C VAL A 116 5.78 5.36 -6.34
N HIS A 117 5.63 5.05 -5.05
CA HIS A 117 4.32 4.95 -4.41
C HIS A 117 3.67 6.28 -4.13
N ASP A 118 4.46 7.29 -3.79
CA ASP A 118 4.06 8.67 -3.57
C ASP A 118 5.28 9.60 -3.55
N LEU A 119 5.03 10.93 -3.54
CA LEU A 119 5.99 11.98 -3.27
C LEU A 119 5.51 12.86 -2.10
N LEU A 120 4.86 12.26 -1.12
CA LEU A 120 4.19 12.98 -0.02
C LEU A 120 5.14 13.82 0.83
N TRP A 121 6.42 13.46 0.92
CA TRP A 121 7.43 14.31 1.60
C TRP A 121 7.61 15.70 0.95
N ARG A 122 7.18 15.88 -0.30
CA ARG A 122 7.15 17.18 -1.00
C ARG A 122 5.86 17.94 -0.72
N ARG A 123 4.73 17.25 -0.68
CA ARG A 123 3.40 17.85 -0.49
C ARG A 123 3.14 18.21 0.97
N VAL A 124 3.61 17.39 1.91
CA VAL A 124 3.43 17.58 3.37
C VAL A 124 4.77 17.43 4.10
N PRO A 125 5.74 18.32 3.85
CA PRO A 125 7.11 18.21 4.34
C PRO A 125 7.19 18.12 5.86
N ASP A 126 6.29 18.76 6.57
CA ASP A 126 6.27 18.78 8.04
C ASP A 126 5.88 17.42 8.66
N ALA A 127 5.23 16.55 7.89
CA ALA A 127 4.94 15.19 8.30
C ALA A 127 6.16 14.24 8.24
N TYR A 128 7.31 14.71 7.75
CA TYR A 128 8.51 13.89 7.58
C TYR A 128 9.73 14.47 8.29
N PRO A 129 10.52 13.64 9.02
CA PRO A 129 11.79 14.09 9.58
C PRO A 129 12.74 14.62 8.49
N ALA A 130 13.46 15.71 8.76
CA ALA A 130 14.34 16.37 7.79
C ALA A 130 15.40 15.42 7.17
N ARG A 131 15.89 14.43 7.94
CA ARG A 131 16.80 13.40 7.43
C ARG A 131 16.12 12.49 6.40
N GLY A 132 14.87 12.09 6.66
CA GLY A 132 14.07 11.27 5.74
C GLY A 132 13.81 12.00 4.44
N ARG A 133 13.35 13.26 4.53
CA ARG A 133 13.12 14.12 3.34
C ARG A 133 14.38 14.22 2.46
N ARG A 134 15.53 14.53 3.04
CA ARG A 134 16.81 14.62 2.30
C ARG A 134 17.18 13.32 1.61
N TRP A 135 16.94 12.19 2.27
CA TRP A 135 17.18 10.88 1.66
C TRP A 135 16.24 10.64 0.48
N HIS A 136 14.94 10.89 0.63
CA HIS A 136 13.96 10.71 -0.43
C HIS A 136 14.26 11.61 -1.64
N GLU A 137 14.62 12.88 -1.42
CA GLU A 137 15.00 13.79 -2.52
C GLU A 137 16.24 13.27 -3.27
N ALA A 138 17.27 12.85 -2.55
CA ALA A 138 18.47 12.31 -3.18
C ALA A 138 18.21 10.98 -3.91
N ALA A 139 17.33 10.13 -3.35
CA ALA A 139 16.94 8.87 -3.98
C ALA A 139 16.09 9.09 -5.23
N LEU A 140 15.16 10.04 -5.19
CA LEU A 140 14.36 10.44 -6.36
C LEU A 140 15.25 11.02 -7.46
N ALA A 141 16.18 11.91 -7.14
CA ALA A 141 17.12 12.47 -8.12
C ALA A 141 17.90 11.36 -8.84
N ARG A 142 18.40 10.37 -8.10
CA ARG A 142 19.09 9.20 -8.69
C ARG A 142 18.15 8.34 -9.56
N ALA A 143 16.92 8.16 -9.14
CA ALA A 143 15.93 7.42 -9.92
C ALA A 143 15.59 8.14 -11.24
N LEU A 144 15.39 9.47 -11.19
CA LEU A 144 15.14 10.30 -12.38
C LEU A 144 16.30 10.25 -13.39
N GLU A 145 17.52 10.14 -12.91
CA GLU A 145 18.73 10.05 -13.75
C GLU A 145 18.91 8.66 -14.40
N ARG A 146 18.41 7.59 -13.76
CA ARG A 146 18.83 6.21 -14.09
C ARG A 146 17.72 5.29 -14.54
N ALA A 147 16.47 5.55 -14.13
CA ALA A 147 15.36 4.69 -14.47
C ALA A 147 15.00 4.81 -15.95
N ASP A 148 14.78 3.66 -16.59
CA ASP A 148 14.25 3.59 -17.95
C ASP A 148 12.71 3.72 -17.93
N GLN A 149 12.07 3.18 -16.88
CA GLN A 149 10.63 3.21 -16.68
C GLN A 149 10.28 3.44 -15.21
N PHE A 150 9.17 4.13 -14.98
CA PHE A 150 8.56 4.28 -13.68
C PHE A 150 7.19 3.60 -13.64
N VAL A 151 6.88 2.98 -12.51
CA VAL A 151 5.54 2.50 -12.18
C VAL A 151 5.02 3.34 -11.02
N VAL A 152 3.79 3.83 -11.15
CA VAL A 152 3.12 4.61 -10.10
C VAL A 152 1.71 4.09 -9.88
N PRO A 153 1.14 4.17 -8.65
CA PRO A 153 -0.16 3.56 -8.35
C PRO A 153 -1.36 4.40 -8.82
N ALA A 154 -1.15 5.67 -9.22
CA ALA A 154 -2.23 6.58 -9.60
C ALA A 154 -1.74 7.75 -10.44
N GLU A 155 -2.64 8.37 -11.21
CA GLU A 155 -2.35 9.53 -12.07
C GLU A 155 -1.86 10.75 -11.27
N VAL A 156 -2.33 10.94 -10.04
CA VAL A 156 -1.84 12.02 -9.19
C VAL A 156 -0.34 11.86 -8.87
N VAL A 157 0.13 10.63 -8.67
CA VAL A 157 1.55 10.34 -8.44
C VAL A 157 2.34 10.47 -9.75
N ALA A 158 1.75 10.13 -10.89
CA ALA A 158 2.35 10.38 -12.21
C ALA A 158 2.56 11.88 -12.43
N GLY A 159 1.56 12.71 -12.12
CA GLY A 159 1.66 14.17 -12.17
C GLY A 159 2.80 14.70 -11.29
N ASP A 160 2.87 14.25 -10.03
CA ASP A 160 3.94 14.63 -9.10
C ASP A 160 5.33 14.25 -9.64
N LEU A 161 5.44 13.09 -10.27
CA LEU A 161 6.69 12.60 -10.82
C LEU A 161 7.12 13.38 -12.07
N VAL A 162 6.16 13.80 -12.92
CA VAL A 162 6.40 14.71 -14.05
C VAL A 162 6.86 16.08 -13.56
N GLU A 163 6.21 16.63 -12.54
CA GLU A 163 6.63 17.89 -11.89
C GLU A 163 8.04 17.78 -11.29
N ALA A 164 8.43 16.57 -10.87
CA ALA A 164 9.77 16.28 -10.38
C ALA A 164 10.83 16.13 -11.48
N GLY A 165 10.42 16.07 -12.77
CA GLY A 165 11.31 16.03 -13.93
C GLY A 165 11.32 14.72 -14.71
N ALA A 166 10.46 13.75 -14.42
CA ALA A 166 10.32 12.55 -15.25
C ALA A 166 9.58 12.85 -16.57
N SER A 167 9.94 12.13 -17.65
CA SER A 167 9.13 12.15 -18.88
C SER A 167 7.82 11.40 -18.65
N ARG A 168 6.69 11.92 -19.15
CA ARG A 168 5.39 11.24 -19.03
C ARG A 168 5.39 9.89 -19.74
N GLU A 169 6.12 9.77 -20.84
CA GLU A 169 6.25 8.54 -21.63
C GLU A 169 6.99 7.42 -20.86
N SER A 170 7.84 7.78 -19.90
CA SER A 170 8.51 6.80 -19.04
C SER A 170 7.69 6.36 -17.83
N ILE A 171 6.45 6.84 -17.68
CA ILE A 171 5.61 6.54 -16.52
C ILE A 171 4.42 5.69 -16.92
N THR A 172 4.30 4.52 -16.31
CA THR A 172 3.12 3.65 -16.42
C THR A 172 2.34 3.67 -15.09
N VAL A 173 1.04 3.96 -15.17
CA VAL A 173 0.15 3.91 -14.01
C VAL A 173 -0.38 2.49 -13.86
N ILE A 174 -0.02 1.84 -12.78
CA ILE A 174 -0.49 0.49 -12.41
C ILE A 174 -1.03 0.57 -10.98
N PRO A 175 -2.33 0.44 -10.76
CA PRO A 175 -2.92 0.50 -9.42
C PRO A 175 -2.44 -0.65 -8.53
N MET A 176 -2.83 -0.66 -7.26
CA MET A 176 -2.54 -1.76 -6.34
C MET A 176 -3.73 -2.73 -6.29
N GLY A 177 -3.43 -4.01 -6.10
CA GLY A 177 -4.45 -5.04 -5.95
C GLY A 177 -5.13 -5.02 -4.58
N SER A 178 -6.32 -5.62 -4.50
CA SER A 178 -7.14 -5.66 -3.29
C SER A 178 -7.26 -7.07 -2.68
N ASP A 179 -6.90 -8.12 -3.42
CA ASP A 179 -7.16 -9.53 -3.11
C ASP A 179 -5.99 -10.25 -2.41
N HIS A 180 -5.17 -9.49 -1.66
CA HIS A 180 -4.05 -10.02 -0.88
C HIS A 180 -4.43 -10.41 0.56
N LEU A 181 -5.60 -9.96 1.03
CA LEU A 181 -6.02 -10.30 2.39
C LEU A 181 -6.39 -11.79 2.48
N PRO A 182 -5.95 -12.47 3.55
CA PRO A 182 -6.40 -13.84 3.80
C PRO A 182 -7.90 -13.88 4.10
N PRO A 183 -8.53 -15.05 4.03
CA PRO A 183 -9.92 -15.22 4.45
C PRO A 183 -10.17 -14.59 5.83
N PRO A 184 -11.32 -13.92 6.04
CA PRO A 184 -11.64 -13.24 7.29
C PRO A 184 -11.69 -14.20 8.49
N ASP A 185 -10.92 -13.93 9.54
CA ASP A 185 -11.05 -14.59 10.83
C ASP A 185 -11.97 -13.74 11.74
N VAL A 186 -13.27 -13.82 11.47
CA VAL A 186 -14.30 -13.08 12.23
C VAL A 186 -14.29 -13.46 13.71
N PRO A 187 -14.19 -14.78 14.11
CA PRO A 187 -14.12 -15.11 15.51
C PRO A 187 -12.94 -14.50 16.26
N ALA A 188 -11.73 -14.47 15.66
CA ALA A 188 -10.57 -13.83 16.27
C ALA A 188 -10.75 -12.32 16.38
N ALA A 189 -11.28 -11.66 15.35
CA ALA A 189 -11.60 -10.24 15.35
C ALA A 189 -12.61 -9.87 16.45
N GLU A 190 -13.69 -10.62 16.58
CA GLU A 190 -14.71 -10.44 17.63
C GLU A 190 -14.15 -10.66 19.04
N ALA A 191 -13.32 -11.70 19.23
CA ALA A 191 -12.65 -11.95 20.51
C ALA A 191 -11.72 -10.80 20.91
N HIS A 192 -10.95 -10.27 19.94
CA HIS A 192 -10.09 -9.11 20.15
C HIS A 192 -10.90 -7.89 20.56
N LEU A 193 -11.95 -7.54 19.80
CA LEU A 193 -12.85 -6.42 20.10
C LEU A 193 -13.53 -6.58 21.46
N ALA A 194 -14.01 -7.79 21.79
CA ALA A 194 -14.63 -8.08 23.10
C ALA A 194 -13.64 -7.87 24.26
N SER A 195 -12.35 -8.15 24.07
CA SER A 195 -11.30 -7.88 25.07
C SER A 195 -11.12 -6.39 25.35
N LEU A 196 -11.46 -5.54 24.39
CA LEU A 196 -11.45 -4.07 24.46
C LEU A 196 -12.79 -3.47 24.88
N GLY A 197 -13.78 -4.32 25.23
CA GLY A 197 -15.12 -3.90 25.63
C GLY A 197 -16.05 -3.54 24.45
N VAL A 198 -15.66 -3.81 23.20
CA VAL A 198 -16.47 -3.57 22.01
C VAL A 198 -17.31 -4.80 21.70
N ARG A 199 -18.62 -4.64 21.57
CA ARG A 199 -19.58 -5.67 21.21
C ARG A 199 -20.63 -5.11 20.25
N GLY A 200 -21.08 -5.92 19.29
CA GLY A 200 -22.04 -5.48 18.27
C GLY A 200 -21.40 -4.62 17.17
N PRO A 201 -22.21 -3.84 16.42
CA PRO A 201 -21.74 -3.03 15.30
C PRO A 201 -20.73 -1.96 15.71
N PHE A 202 -19.82 -1.63 14.81
CA PHE A 202 -18.79 -0.60 15.01
C PHE A 202 -18.40 0.06 13.69
N LEU A 203 -17.86 1.27 13.76
CA LEU A 203 -17.20 1.96 12.66
C LEU A 203 -15.71 1.63 12.73
N LEU A 204 -15.07 1.37 11.59
CA LEU A 204 -13.67 0.99 11.53
C LEU A 204 -12.84 2.09 10.87
N CYS A 205 -11.67 2.37 11.42
CA CYS A 205 -10.62 3.14 10.77
C CYS A 205 -9.30 2.34 10.82
N VAL A 206 -8.59 2.25 9.69
CA VAL A 206 -7.35 1.48 9.59
C VAL A 206 -6.20 2.35 9.13
N GLY A 207 -5.09 2.35 9.88
CA GLY A 207 -3.87 3.06 9.52
C GLY A 207 -2.98 3.39 10.70
N THR A 208 -1.73 3.72 10.42
CA THR A 208 -0.79 4.24 11.43
C THR A 208 -1.31 5.56 12.01
N LEU A 209 -1.14 5.77 13.33
CA LEU A 209 -1.52 7.02 13.99
C LEU A 209 -0.52 8.12 13.61
N GLU A 210 -0.78 8.83 12.53
CA GLU A 210 0.06 9.91 12.00
C GLU A 210 -0.79 11.07 11.49
N PRO A 211 -0.28 12.33 11.49
CA PRO A 211 -1.07 13.53 11.19
C PRO A 211 -1.80 13.50 9.86
N ARG A 212 -1.19 12.96 8.78
CA ARG A 212 -1.81 12.92 7.45
C ARG A 212 -3.04 12.01 7.37
N LYS A 213 -3.21 11.07 8.32
CA LYS A 213 -4.40 10.21 8.41
C LYS A 213 -5.63 10.92 8.96
N ASN A 214 -5.47 12.15 9.45
CA ASN A 214 -6.57 13.04 9.86
C ASN A 214 -7.46 12.45 10.95
N LEU A 215 -6.87 11.63 11.84
CA LEU A 215 -7.63 10.88 12.84
C LEU A 215 -8.34 11.77 13.85
N GLN A 216 -7.72 12.92 14.23
CA GLN A 216 -8.34 13.84 15.17
C GLN A 216 -9.66 14.40 14.63
N ARG A 217 -9.68 14.82 13.35
CA ARG A 217 -10.91 15.33 12.72
C ARG A 217 -11.95 14.22 12.54
N LEU A 218 -11.52 12.99 12.24
CA LEU A 218 -12.41 11.83 12.21
C LEU A 218 -13.09 11.60 13.58
N VAL A 219 -12.31 11.68 14.67
CA VAL A 219 -12.83 11.55 16.04
C VAL A 219 -13.81 12.66 16.37
N GLU A 220 -13.52 13.91 16.00
CA GLU A 220 -14.43 15.05 16.19
C GLU A 220 -15.74 14.87 15.42
N ALA A 221 -15.65 14.43 14.15
CA ALA A 221 -16.82 14.14 13.33
C ALA A 221 -17.67 13.00 13.93
N TYR A 222 -17.03 11.92 14.36
CA TYR A 222 -17.71 10.81 15.05
C TYR A 222 -18.38 11.27 16.34
N ALA A 223 -17.70 12.07 17.16
CA ALA A 223 -18.26 12.57 18.42
C ALA A 223 -19.53 13.39 18.20
N SER A 224 -19.63 14.14 17.09
CA SER A 224 -20.81 14.95 16.79
C SER A 224 -22.05 14.16 16.39
N ILE A 225 -21.90 12.92 15.89
CA ILE A 225 -23.02 12.08 15.43
C ILE A 225 -23.29 10.87 16.33
N ARG A 226 -22.44 10.63 17.32
CA ARG A 226 -22.47 9.41 18.14
C ARG A 226 -23.85 9.14 18.76
N ASP A 227 -24.50 10.20 19.25
CA ASP A 227 -25.81 10.10 19.90
C ASP A 227 -26.96 10.02 18.87
N GLU A 228 -26.72 10.20 17.58
CA GLU A 228 -27.65 10.01 16.48
C GLU A 228 -27.63 8.59 15.91
N LEU A 229 -26.60 7.79 16.24
CA LEU A 229 -26.54 6.39 15.85
C LEU A 229 -27.61 5.57 16.59
N PRO A 230 -28.17 4.49 15.98
CA PRO A 230 -29.21 3.67 16.61
C PRO A 230 -28.85 3.10 17.98
N GLU A 231 -27.59 2.78 18.15
CA GLU A 231 -26.88 2.49 19.40
C GLU A 231 -25.56 3.26 19.34
N PRO A 232 -24.91 3.58 20.47
CA PRO A 232 -23.64 4.30 20.44
C PRO A 232 -22.50 3.39 19.96
N TRP A 233 -22.56 3.00 18.67
CA TRP A 233 -21.54 2.16 18.04
C TRP A 233 -20.16 2.81 18.15
N PRO A 234 -19.15 2.10 18.66
CA PRO A 234 -17.81 2.67 18.79
C PRO A 234 -17.13 2.91 17.46
N LEU A 235 -16.21 3.89 17.43
CA LEU A 235 -15.21 4.04 16.40
C LEU A 235 -13.95 3.25 16.81
N VAL A 236 -13.64 2.19 16.10
CA VAL A 236 -12.48 1.34 16.32
C VAL A 236 -11.35 1.78 15.37
N ILE A 237 -10.20 2.15 15.93
CA ILE A 237 -9.00 2.55 15.17
C ILE A 237 -7.97 1.43 15.28
N VAL A 238 -7.58 0.86 14.13
CA VAL A 238 -6.62 -0.24 14.00
C VAL A 238 -5.35 0.23 13.35
N GLY A 239 -4.23 -0.04 13.97
CA GLY A 239 -2.90 0.25 13.44
C GLY A 239 -1.89 0.58 14.52
N PRO A 240 -0.60 0.61 14.18
CA PRO A 240 0.46 0.93 15.12
C PRO A 240 0.42 2.41 15.52
N SER A 241 0.94 2.69 16.71
CA SER A 241 1.29 4.05 17.09
C SER A 241 2.33 4.60 16.12
N GLY A 242 2.11 5.81 15.63
CA GLY A 242 3.00 6.51 14.70
C GLY A 242 3.70 7.68 15.37
N TRP A 243 3.66 8.83 14.72
CA TRP A 243 4.28 10.09 15.18
C TRP A 243 3.30 11.26 15.06
N GLY A 244 3.64 12.39 15.67
CA GLY A 244 2.80 13.58 15.72
C GLY A 244 2.15 13.77 17.09
N GLU A 245 1.10 14.57 17.14
CA GLU A 245 0.34 14.79 18.34
C GLU A 245 -0.37 13.51 18.79
N ARG A 246 -0.49 13.34 20.10
CA ARG A 246 -1.22 12.20 20.65
C ARG A 246 -2.71 12.36 20.34
N LEU A 247 -3.30 11.34 19.74
CA LEU A 247 -4.74 11.30 19.52
C LEU A 247 -5.48 11.39 20.85
N ASP A 248 -6.40 12.35 20.98
CA ASP A 248 -7.39 12.35 22.05
C ASP A 248 -8.61 11.54 21.58
N PRO A 249 -8.77 10.31 22.06
CA PRO A 249 -9.78 9.43 21.52
C PRO A 249 -11.22 9.87 21.88
N GLY A 250 -11.42 10.56 22.98
CA GLY A 250 -12.77 10.89 23.43
C GLY A 250 -13.66 9.67 23.75
N PRO A 251 -14.92 9.90 24.15
CA PRO A 251 -15.88 8.84 24.44
C PRO A 251 -16.24 8.00 23.20
N GLY A 252 -16.24 6.68 23.36
CA GLY A 252 -16.66 5.75 22.29
C GLY A 252 -15.61 5.46 21.23
N VAL A 253 -14.39 6.01 21.35
CA VAL A 253 -13.27 5.69 20.45
C VAL A 253 -12.35 4.66 21.10
N VAL A 254 -12.03 3.60 20.39
CA VAL A 254 -11.20 2.49 20.85
C VAL A 254 -10.02 2.31 19.93
N HIS A 255 -8.79 2.41 20.44
CA HIS A 255 -7.58 2.07 19.70
C HIS A 255 -7.25 0.59 19.93
N ALA A 256 -7.41 -0.23 18.91
CA ALA A 256 -7.20 -1.67 18.97
C ALA A 256 -5.74 -2.10 18.74
N GLY A 257 -4.83 -1.14 18.44
CA GLY A 257 -3.44 -1.47 18.16
C GLY A 257 -3.26 -2.19 16.81
N SER A 258 -2.12 -2.88 16.67
CA SER A 258 -1.84 -3.69 15.47
C SER A 258 -2.43 -5.08 15.64
N VAL A 259 -3.04 -5.60 14.58
CA VAL A 259 -3.64 -6.94 14.52
C VAL A 259 -2.97 -7.79 13.44
N SER A 260 -3.19 -9.08 13.44
CA SER A 260 -2.75 -9.97 12.37
C SER A 260 -3.58 -9.74 11.08
N SER A 261 -3.05 -10.16 9.92
CA SER A 261 -3.78 -10.01 8.65
C SER A 261 -5.13 -10.74 8.61
N PRO A 262 -5.28 -11.98 9.14
CA PRO A 262 -6.60 -12.63 9.23
C PRO A 262 -7.59 -11.89 10.14
N GLU A 263 -7.11 -11.37 11.29
CA GLU A 263 -7.93 -10.53 12.18
C GLU A 263 -8.33 -9.21 11.49
N LEU A 264 -7.40 -8.56 10.78
CA LEU A 264 -7.70 -7.34 10.03
C LEU A 264 -8.79 -7.59 8.98
N SER A 265 -8.68 -8.69 8.23
CA SER A 265 -9.71 -9.12 7.28
C SER A 265 -11.05 -9.38 7.97
N GLY A 266 -11.03 -10.00 9.17
CA GLY A 266 -12.21 -10.21 10.01
C GLY A 266 -12.83 -8.90 10.51
N LEU A 267 -11.99 -7.93 10.91
CA LEU A 267 -12.45 -6.59 11.32
C LEU A 267 -13.11 -5.83 10.17
N TYR A 268 -12.50 -5.85 8.98
CA TYR A 268 -13.16 -5.29 7.80
C TYR A 268 -14.51 -5.95 7.56
N ALA A 269 -14.58 -7.28 7.50
CA ALA A 269 -15.81 -8.01 7.20
C ALA A 269 -16.93 -7.78 8.23
N SER A 270 -16.59 -7.48 9.48
CA SER A 270 -17.54 -7.27 10.58
C SER A 270 -17.93 -5.79 10.78
N ALA A 271 -17.19 -4.85 10.20
CA ALA A 271 -17.46 -3.43 10.38
C ALA A 271 -18.75 -2.98 9.70
N ARG A 272 -19.49 -2.06 10.32
CA ARG A 272 -20.66 -1.39 9.69
C ARG A 272 -20.23 -0.59 8.46
N LEU A 273 -19.08 0.10 8.57
CA LEU A 273 -18.41 0.83 7.49
C LEU A 273 -16.91 1.01 7.81
N LEU A 274 -16.11 1.25 6.78
CA LEU A 274 -14.78 1.82 6.92
C LEU A 274 -14.85 3.35 6.80
N ALA A 275 -14.26 4.06 7.77
CA ALA A 275 -14.03 5.50 7.73
C ALA A 275 -12.54 5.75 7.42
N TYR A 276 -12.23 6.30 6.24
CA TYR A 276 -10.86 6.55 5.79
C TYR A 276 -10.73 7.91 5.14
N VAL A 277 -10.42 8.92 5.95
CA VAL A 277 -10.46 10.34 5.56
C VAL A 277 -9.11 11.04 5.66
N PRO A 278 -8.02 10.46 5.09
CA PRO A 278 -6.71 11.11 5.12
C PRO A 278 -6.74 12.44 4.37
N LEU A 279 -5.83 13.33 4.77
CA LEU A 279 -5.62 14.61 4.06
C LEU A 279 -4.99 14.38 2.69
N ILE A 280 -4.15 13.35 2.58
CA ILE A 280 -3.46 13.01 1.33
C ILE A 280 -2.96 11.55 1.36
N GLU A 281 -3.03 10.87 0.21
CA GLU A 281 -2.50 9.54 -0.04
C GLU A 281 -1.98 9.41 -1.48
N GLY A 282 -1.03 8.49 -1.68
CA GLY A 282 -0.62 8.11 -3.03
C GLY A 282 -1.65 7.23 -3.75
N PHE A 283 -2.20 6.23 -3.04
CA PHE A 283 -3.24 5.33 -3.55
C PHE A 283 -4.37 5.14 -2.54
N GLY A 284 -4.06 4.65 -1.33
CA GLY A 284 -5.04 4.35 -0.29
C GLY A 284 -5.51 2.89 -0.33
N LEU A 285 -4.73 1.94 0.18
CA LEU A 285 -5.09 0.52 0.23
C LEU A 285 -6.32 0.20 1.11
N PRO A 286 -6.48 0.75 2.33
CA PRO A 286 -7.57 0.36 3.22
C PRO A 286 -8.98 0.41 2.62
N PRO A 287 -9.35 1.40 1.79
CA PRO A 287 -10.63 1.40 1.08
C PRO A 287 -10.87 0.16 0.21
N VAL A 288 -9.91 -0.23 -0.63
CA VAL A 288 -10.09 -1.39 -1.52
C VAL A 288 -9.99 -2.72 -0.78
N GLU A 289 -9.23 -2.77 0.31
CA GLU A 289 -9.20 -3.91 1.24
C GLU A 289 -10.60 -4.13 1.87
N ALA A 290 -11.23 -3.07 2.37
CA ALA A 290 -12.59 -3.11 2.91
C ALA A 290 -13.62 -3.52 1.83
N MET A 291 -13.53 -2.93 0.64
CA MET A 291 -14.40 -3.25 -0.50
C MET A 291 -14.30 -4.71 -0.93
N SER A 292 -13.10 -5.32 -0.84
CA SER A 292 -12.87 -6.73 -1.24
C SER A 292 -13.62 -7.72 -0.36
N VAL A 293 -13.95 -7.34 0.86
CA VAL A 293 -14.71 -8.16 1.82
C VAL A 293 -16.16 -7.66 2.02
N GLY A 294 -16.63 -6.75 1.17
CA GLY A 294 -18.00 -6.26 1.16
C GLY A 294 -18.32 -5.17 2.19
N THR A 295 -17.32 -4.46 2.69
CA THR A 295 -17.51 -3.37 3.65
C THR A 295 -17.66 -2.03 2.92
N PRO A 296 -18.75 -1.27 3.15
CA PRO A 296 -18.93 0.05 2.54
C PRO A 296 -17.94 1.06 3.11
N VAL A 297 -17.57 2.05 2.30
CA VAL A 297 -16.50 2.99 2.61
C VAL A 297 -16.98 4.43 2.60
N VAL A 298 -16.64 5.19 3.64
CA VAL A 298 -16.64 6.65 3.67
C VAL A 298 -15.20 7.13 3.59
N ALA A 299 -14.84 7.89 2.57
CA ALA A 299 -13.45 8.25 2.33
C ALA A 299 -13.28 9.69 1.83
N SER A 300 -12.08 10.25 1.99
CA SER A 300 -11.62 11.36 1.15
C SER A 300 -11.65 10.96 -0.32
N PRO A 301 -11.65 11.90 -1.28
CA PRO A 301 -11.39 11.57 -2.68
C PRO A 301 -10.03 10.88 -2.84
N LEU A 302 -10.03 9.60 -3.21
CA LEU A 302 -8.84 8.76 -3.32
C LEU A 302 -8.82 7.98 -4.65
N PRO A 303 -7.63 7.79 -5.26
CA PRO A 303 -7.52 7.03 -6.50
C PRO A 303 -8.03 5.58 -6.38
N SER A 304 -7.85 4.97 -5.21
CA SER A 304 -8.26 3.58 -4.97
C SER A 304 -9.76 3.37 -5.05
N THR A 305 -10.56 4.34 -4.58
CA THR A 305 -12.02 4.18 -4.49
C THR A 305 -12.70 4.12 -5.85
N GLY A 306 -12.17 4.83 -6.86
CA GLY A 306 -12.75 4.85 -8.21
C GLY A 306 -14.24 5.25 -8.22
N GLY A 307 -14.70 6.07 -7.28
CA GLY A 307 -16.10 6.46 -7.12
C GLY A 307 -16.98 5.43 -6.40
N ALA A 308 -16.42 4.34 -5.85
CA ALA A 308 -17.16 3.30 -5.13
C ALA A 308 -17.24 3.53 -3.61
N ALA A 309 -16.86 4.71 -3.12
CA ALA A 309 -17.02 5.16 -1.75
C ALA A 309 -17.97 6.36 -1.68
N LEU A 310 -18.54 6.61 -0.51
CA LEU A 310 -19.15 7.91 -0.22
C LEU A 310 -18.02 8.89 0.08
N GLU A 311 -17.76 9.81 -0.86
CA GLU A 311 -16.69 10.78 -0.74
C GLU A 311 -17.10 11.96 0.15
N VAL A 312 -16.20 12.37 1.02
CA VAL A 312 -16.37 13.50 1.96
C VAL A 312 -15.15 14.43 1.87
N ASP A 313 -15.35 15.72 2.21
CA ASP A 313 -14.24 16.65 2.32
C ASP A 313 -13.44 16.35 3.60
N PRO A 314 -12.15 15.95 3.50
CA PRO A 314 -11.33 15.66 4.67
C PRO A 314 -10.99 16.91 5.51
N HIS A 315 -11.25 18.11 5.01
CA HIS A 315 -11.03 19.36 5.72
C HIS A 315 -12.29 19.85 6.45
N ASP A 316 -13.47 19.28 6.19
CA ASP A 316 -14.74 19.65 6.77
C ASP A 316 -15.28 18.55 7.71
N THR A 317 -15.23 18.81 9.02
CA THR A 317 -15.74 17.89 10.05
C THR A 317 -17.25 17.58 9.86
N ALA A 318 -18.03 18.54 9.40
CA ALA A 318 -19.48 18.34 9.16
C ALA A 318 -19.73 17.45 7.94
N SER A 319 -18.93 17.58 6.87
CA SER A 319 -18.97 16.69 5.72
C SER A 319 -18.64 15.24 6.11
N ILE A 320 -17.59 15.04 6.92
CA ILE A 320 -17.23 13.71 7.42
C ILE A 320 -18.37 13.14 8.28
N ALA A 321 -18.89 13.92 9.22
CA ALA A 321 -19.96 13.52 10.11
C ALA A 321 -21.23 13.08 9.34
N ALA A 322 -21.65 13.87 8.36
CA ALA A 322 -22.80 13.57 7.51
C ALA A 322 -22.59 12.26 6.72
N GLY A 323 -21.40 12.07 6.14
CA GLY A 323 -21.06 10.84 5.42
C GLY A 323 -21.10 9.61 6.32
N LEU A 324 -20.51 9.68 7.51
CA LEU A 324 -20.52 8.59 8.49
C LEU A 324 -21.96 8.23 8.89
N LEU A 325 -22.78 9.22 9.25
CA LEU A 325 -24.17 9.02 9.67
C LEU A 325 -25.00 8.40 8.53
N THR A 326 -24.86 8.92 7.31
CA THR A 326 -25.58 8.40 6.14
C THR A 326 -25.30 6.92 5.93
N VAL A 327 -24.02 6.51 5.83
CA VAL A 327 -23.68 5.11 5.57
C VAL A 327 -23.98 4.20 6.76
N ALA A 328 -23.92 4.75 7.98
CA ALA A 328 -24.28 4.00 9.18
C ALA A 328 -25.77 3.68 9.27
N THR A 329 -26.67 4.61 8.86
CA THR A 329 -28.11 4.52 9.12
C THR A 329 -28.98 4.27 7.90
N ASP A 330 -28.51 4.59 6.67
CA ASP A 330 -29.24 4.36 5.43
C ASP A 330 -28.79 3.04 4.77
N ASP A 331 -29.60 1.99 4.92
CA ASP A 331 -29.30 0.68 4.35
C ASP A 331 -29.33 0.66 2.80
N ALA A 332 -30.09 1.55 2.15
CA ALA A 332 -30.11 1.62 0.69
C ALA A 332 -28.78 2.18 0.16
N VAL A 333 -28.27 3.26 0.74
CA VAL A 333 -26.95 3.82 0.41
C VAL A 333 -25.86 2.79 0.73
N ARG A 334 -25.93 2.17 1.90
CA ARG A 334 -24.96 1.16 2.31
C ARG A 334 -24.88 0.00 1.32
N ASN A 335 -26.01 -0.57 0.91
CA ASN A 335 -26.06 -1.70 -0.02
C ASN A 335 -25.54 -1.32 -1.41
N GLU A 336 -25.80 -0.11 -1.88
CA GLU A 336 -25.27 0.38 -3.14
C GLU A 336 -23.74 0.54 -3.09
N LEU A 337 -23.19 1.08 -1.99
CA LEU A 337 -21.74 1.18 -1.79
C LEU A 337 -21.06 -0.20 -1.71
N ILE A 338 -21.70 -1.20 -1.09
CA ILE A 338 -21.20 -2.58 -1.09
C ILE A 338 -21.13 -3.13 -2.51
N ARG A 339 -22.20 -2.93 -3.29
CA ARG A 339 -22.24 -3.40 -4.69
C ARG A 339 -21.15 -2.74 -5.55
N LEU A 340 -21.02 -1.41 -5.47
CA LEU A 340 -19.99 -0.65 -6.19
C LEU A 340 -18.59 -1.03 -5.73
N GLY A 341 -18.38 -1.15 -4.42
CA GLY A 341 -17.10 -1.52 -3.83
C GLY A 341 -16.65 -2.92 -4.26
N SER A 342 -17.56 -3.90 -4.24
CA SER A 342 -17.25 -5.27 -4.70
C SER A 342 -16.87 -5.31 -6.18
N ALA A 343 -17.55 -4.53 -7.03
CA ALA A 343 -17.20 -4.41 -8.44
C ALA A 343 -15.80 -3.79 -8.59
N ARG A 344 -15.53 -2.69 -7.88
CA ARG A 344 -14.23 -2.01 -7.89
C ARG A 344 -13.09 -2.93 -7.43
N ALA A 345 -13.26 -3.65 -6.33
CA ALA A 345 -12.26 -4.60 -5.84
C ALA A 345 -11.99 -5.71 -6.86
N GLY A 346 -13.02 -6.21 -7.54
CA GLY A 346 -12.89 -7.22 -8.59
C GLY A 346 -12.07 -6.77 -9.81
N GLU A 347 -11.99 -5.46 -10.09
CA GLU A 347 -11.11 -4.89 -11.12
C GLU A 347 -9.63 -4.87 -10.70
N LEU A 348 -9.37 -4.83 -9.41
CA LEU A 348 -8.05 -4.62 -8.80
C LEU A 348 -7.47 -5.94 -8.25
N THR A 349 -7.27 -6.95 -9.10
CA THR A 349 -6.65 -8.22 -8.71
C THR A 349 -5.14 -8.18 -8.91
N TRP A 350 -4.38 -8.80 -7.99
CA TRP A 350 -2.93 -8.89 -8.12
C TRP A 350 -2.50 -9.64 -9.37
N ALA A 351 -3.26 -10.60 -9.83
CA ALA A 351 -3.02 -11.27 -11.11
C ALA A 351 -3.10 -10.29 -12.31
N SER A 352 -4.07 -9.36 -12.30
CA SER A 352 -4.16 -8.31 -13.33
C SER A 352 -3.01 -7.31 -13.24
N ILE A 353 -2.65 -6.91 -12.02
CA ILE A 353 -1.54 -6.01 -11.71
C ILE A 353 -0.20 -6.63 -12.15
N ALA A 354 0.01 -7.90 -11.85
CA ALA A 354 1.23 -8.63 -12.24
C ALA A 354 1.41 -8.72 -13.76
N ARG A 355 0.32 -8.90 -14.52
CA ARG A 355 0.36 -8.85 -16.00
C ARG A 355 0.85 -7.51 -16.49
N GLN A 356 0.32 -6.41 -15.95
CA GLN A 356 0.74 -5.06 -16.33
C GLN A 356 2.23 -4.81 -16.00
N HIS A 357 2.72 -5.33 -14.86
CA HIS A 357 4.14 -5.24 -14.53
C HIS A 357 5.02 -6.02 -15.51
N ARG A 358 4.61 -7.25 -15.87
CA ARG A 358 5.30 -8.04 -16.90
C ARG A 358 5.40 -7.26 -18.20
N ASP A 359 4.29 -6.66 -18.65
CA ASP A 359 4.27 -5.90 -19.91
C ASP A 359 5.23 -4.70 -19.87
N VAL A 360 5.36 -4.02 -18.71
CA VAL A 360 6.37 -2.95 -18.50
C VAL A 360 7.79 -3.50 -18.55
N TRP A 361 8.06 -4.67 -17.94
CA TRP A 361 9.39 -5.29 -17.97
C TRP A 361 9.78 -5.70 -19.39
N ASP A 362 8.87 -6.32 -20.13
CA ASP A 362 9.11 -6.74 -21.50
C ASP A 362 9.37 -5.52 -22.40
N ALA A 363 8.57 -4.45 -22.28
CA ALA A 363 8.80 -3.21 -22.99
C ALA A 363 10.14 -2.55 -22.67
N ALA A 364 10.56 -2.57 -21.39
CA ALA A 364 11.86 -2.03 -20.96
C ALA A 364 13.05 -2.84 -21.54
N VAL A 365 12.91 -4.16 -21.61
CA VAL A 365 13.92 -5.05 -22.21
C VAL A 365 14.02 -4.79 -23.71
N ASP A 366 12.89 -4.70 -24.42
CA ASP A 366 12.84 -4.50 -25.87
C ASP A 366 13.41 -3.12 -26.26
N SER A 367 13.12 -2.08 -25.49
CA SER A 367 13.66 -0.74 -25.75
C SER A 367 15.19 -0.68 -25.70
N ARG A 368 15.82 -1.49 -24.83
CA ARG A 368 17.29 -1.59 -24.71
C ARG A 368 17.95 -2.46 -25.79
N ARG A 369 17.20 -3.40 -26.36
CA ARG A 369 17.71 -4.26 -27.46
C ARG A 369 17.74 -3.53 -28.79
N GLY A 370 17.02 -2.41 -28.93
CA GLY A 370 16.87 -1.67 -30.20
C GLY A 370 15.89 -2.37 -31.18
N PRO A 371 15.50 -1.70 -32.25
CA PRO A 371 14.67 -2.34 -33.27
C PRO A 371 15.40 -3.51 -33.92
N PRO A 372 14.70 -4.62 -34.28
CA PRO A 372 15.27 -5.79 -34.91
C PRO A 372 15.94 -5.53 -36.26
#